data_b00c8018a15ac676045d962f1e5d7511
#
_entry.id   b00c8018a15ac676045d962f1e5d7511
#
_cell.length_a   1.000
_cell.length_b   1.000
_cell.length_c   1.000
_cell.angle_alpha   90.00
_cell.angle_beta   90.00
_cell.angle_gamma   90.00
#
_symmetry.space_group_name_H-M   'P 1'
#
loop_
_entity.id
_entity.type
_entity.pdbx_description
1 polymer ?
#
loop_
_entity_poly.entity_id
_entity_poly.type
_entity_poly.pdbx_seq_one_letter_code
_entity_poly.pdbx_strand_id
1 'polypeptide(L)'
;MAFQVEVTPLAEAQIEDAYVWYRDRDADFADQWFRGLMNTIATLQESPRRCSLAVEHELFAEEVRQLLYGTGRTIFRLLFTIRGDVVYILLVRHASQAPLKAEDLELPE
;
A
#
# COMPACT_ATOMS: atom_id res chain seq x y z
N MET A 1 -12.68 -16.66 -6.82
CA MET A 1 -13.47 -15.85 -5.87
C MET A 1 -12.77 -14.54 -5.62
N ALA A 2 -13.53 -13.46 -5.58
CA ALA A 2 -12.95 -12.14 -5.33
C ALA A 2 -12.65 -11.98 -3.84
N PHE A 3 -11.51 -11.34 -3.56
CA PHE A 3 -11.17 -10.94 -2.20
C PHE A 3 -11.79 -9.57 -1.91
N GLN A 4 -12.13 -9.33 -0.65
CA GLN A 4 -12.48 -8.01 -0.19
C GLN A 4 -11.18 -7.28 0.13
N VAL A 5 -11.08 -5.99 -0.24
CA VAL A 5 -9.89 -5.19 0.05
C VAL A 5 -10.26 -4.07 1.01
N GLU A 6 -9.55 -3.98 2.11
CA GLU A 6 -9.72 -2.93 3.09
C GLU A 6 -8.44 -2.14 3.27
N VAL A 7 -8.57 -0.82 3.32
CA VAL A 7 -7.45 0.08 3.59
C VAL A 7 -7.52 0.44 5.07
N THR A 8 -6.44 0.14 5.80
CA THR A 8 -6.40 0.44 7.24
C THR A 8 -6.34 1.95 7.46
N PRO A 9 -6.74 2.45 8.65
CA PRO A 9 -6.69 3.87 8.93
C PRO A 9 -5.30 4.50 8.74
N LEU A 10 -4.25 3.79 9.12
CA LEU A 10 -2.87 4.29 8.92
C LEU A 10 -2.54 4.42 7.43
N ALA A 11 -2.84 3.39 6.65
CA ALA A 11 -2.59 3.43 5.20
C ALA A 11 -3.42 4.55 4.54
N GLU A 12 -4.67 4.71 4.97
CA GLU A 12 -5.53 5.78 4.46
C GLU A 12 -4.94 7.16 4.74
N ALA A 13 -4.43 7.37 5.96
CA ALA A 13 -3.77 8.63 6.32
C ALA A 13 -2.52 8.86 5.47
N GLN A 14 -1.74 7.82 5.19
CA GLN A 14 -0.55 7.94 4.36
C GLN A 14 -0.90 8.29 2.91
N ILE A 15 -1.98 7.71 2.39
CA ILE A 15 -2.48 8.06 1.05
C ILE A 15 -2.90 9.52 1.00
N GLU A 16 -3.63 9.97 2.01
CA GLU A 16 -4.07 11.37 2.10
C GLU A 16 -2.88 12.33 2.16
N ASP A 17 -1.89 12.03 2.99
CA ASP A 17 -0.69 12.86 3.09
C ASP A 17 0.02 12.98 1.75
N ALA A 18 0.17 11.88 1.03
CA ALA A 18 0.80 11.90 -0.29
C ALA A 18 -0.05 12.69 -1.29
N TYR A 19 -1.36 12.52 -1.25
CA TYR A 19 -2.26 13.26 -2.14
C TYR A 19 -2.14 14.77 -1.92
N VAL A 20 -2.16 15.21 -0.67
CA VAL A 20 -2.04 16.63 -0.33
C VAL A 20 -0.70 17.19 -0.80
N TRP A 21 0.38 16.42 -0.61
CA TRP A 21 1.72 16.83 -1.05
C TRP A 21 1.77 17.06 -2.57
N TYR A 22 1.18 16.14 -3.35
CA TYR A 22 1.10 16.28 -4.80
C TYR A 22 0.18 17.42 -5.21
N ARG A 23 -0.99 17.53 -4.56
CA ARG A 23 -1.99 18.56 -4.88
C ARG A 23 -1.41 19.96 -4.73
N ASP A 24 -0.61 20.19 -3.71
CA ASP A 24 0.00 21.49 -3.46
C ASP A 24 1.00 21.88 -4.56
N ARG A 25 1.45 20.91 -5.36
CA ARG A 25 2.39 21.12 -6.45
C ARG A 25 1.75 21.04 -7.83
N ASP A 26 0.83 20.13 -8.02
CA ASP A 26 0.12 19.89 -9.28
C ASP A 26 -1.18 19.14 -8.99
N ALA A 27 -2.28 19.86 -8.95
CA ALA A 27 -3.58 19.28 -8.62
C ALA A 27 -4.03 18.22 -9.62
N ASP A 28 -3.76 18.42 -10.91
CA ASP A 28 -4.16 17.45 -11.93
C ASP A 28 -3.39 16.15 -11.78
N PHE A 29 -2.09 16.24 -11.49
CA PHE A 29 -1.29 15.07 -11.23
C PHE A 29 -1.78 14.33 -9.97
N ALA A 30 -2.09 15.08 -8.92
CA ALA A 30 -2.57 14.47 -7.67
C ALA A 30 -3.84 13.65 -7.90
N ASP A 31 -4.79 14.17 -8.69
CA ASP A 31 -6.02 13.47 -8.99
C ASP A 31 -5.78 12.22 -9.84
N GLN A 32 -4.89 12.29 -10.81
CA GLN A 32 -4.50 11.14 -11.63
C GLN A 32 -3.81 10.07 -10.77
N TRP A 33 -2.90 10.51 -9.90
CA TRP A 33 -2.18 9.62 -9.00
C TRP A 33 -3.15 8.87 -8.09
N PHE A 34 -4.09 9.59 -7.50
CA PHE A 34 -5.06 8.99 -6.59
C PHE A 34 -5.95 7.97 -7.30
N ARG A 35 -6.48 8.32 -8.48
CA ARG A 35 -7.32 7.40 -9.25
C ARG A 35 -6.55 6.14 -9.65
N GLY A 36 -5.32 6.32 -10.11
CA GLY A 36 -4.48 5.19 -10.48
C GLY A 36 -4.17 4.30 -9.29
N LEU A 37 -3.91 4.91 -8.12
CA LEU A 37 -3.67 4.16 -6.89
C LEU A 37 -4.89 3.33 -6.51
N MET A 38 -6.09 3.92 -6.54
CA MET A 38 -7.31 3.19 -6.20
C MET A 38 -7.57 2.04 -7.18
N ASN A 39 -7.32 2.26 -8.47
CA ASN A 39 -7.44 1.20 -9.47
C ASN A 39 -6.44 0.06 -9.21
N THR A 40 -5.24 0.41 -8.81
CA THR A 40 -4.19 -0.59 -8.50
C THR A 40 -4.56 -1.39 -7.25
N ILE A 41 -5.07 -0.72 -6.22
CA ILE A 41 -5.54 -1.40 -5.00
C ILE A 41 -6.68 -2.37 -5.35
N ALA A 42 -7.59 -1.97 -6.25
CA ALA A 42 -8.70 -2.82 -6.66
C ALA A 42 -8.23 -4.11 -7.33
N THR A 43 -7.05 -4.13 -7.95
CA THR A 43 -6.52 -5.38 -8.56
C THR A 43 -6.27 -6.47 -7.54
N LEU A 44 -6.14 -6.12 -6.26
CA LEU A 44 -5.94 -7.12 -5.20
C LEU A 44 -7.19 -7.94 -4.90
N GLN A 45 -8.34 -7.60 -5.47
CA GLN A 45 -9.53 -8.44 -5.42
C GLN A 45 -9.32 -9.77 -6.13
N GLU A 46 -8.36 -9.81 -7.06
CA GLU A 46 -8.06 -11.01 -7.82
C GLU A 46 -6.62 -11.46 -7.57
N SER A 47 -6.46 -12.68 -7.12
CA SER A 47 -5.16 -13.34 -6.93
C SER A 47 -4.12 -12.48 -6.20
N PRO A 48 -4.40 -11.98 -5.00
CA PRO A 48 -3.43 -11.12 -4.29
C PRO A 48 -2.14 -11.86 -3.94
N ARG A 49 -2.15 -13.19 -3.90
CA ARG A 49 -0.95 -13.98 -3.63
C ARG A 49 0.05 -14.00 -4.80
N ARG A 50 -0.31 -13.41 -5.95
CA ARG A 50 0.64 -13.20 -7.04
C ARG A 50 1.75 -12.22 -6.65
N CYS A 51 1.47 -11.33 -5.68
CA CYS A 51 2.45 -10.35 -5.21
C CYS A 51 3.50 -11.03 -4.33
N SER A 52 4.75 -10.59 -4.46
CA SER A 52 5.84 -11.14 -3.67
C SER A 52 5.76 -10.71 -2.21
N LEU A 53 6.45 -11.45 -1.36
CA LEU A 53 6.63 -11.05 0.03
C LEU A 53 7.47 -9.77 0.08
N ALA A 54 7.10 -8.85 0.98
CA ALA A 54 7.87 -7.64 1.21
C ALA A 54 9.18 -8.00 1.94
N VAL A 55 10.21 -7.16 1.78
CA VAL A 55 11.48 -7.37 2.51
C VAL A 55 11.26 -7.32 4.01
N GLU A 56 10.24 -6.62 4.46
CA GLU A 56 9.90 -6.48 5.88
C GLU A 56 9.07 -7.63 6.43
N HIS A 57 8.73 -8.66 5.63
CA HIS A 57 7.81 -9.69 6.09
C HIS A 57 8.28 -10.40 7.37
N GLU A 58 9.57 -10.49 7.59
CA GLU A 58 10.12 -11.13 8.78
C GLU A 58 9.85 -10.35 10.07
N LEU A 59 9.49 -9.08 9.96
CA LEU A 59 9.14 -8.25 11.12
C LEU A 59 7.73 -8.52 11.62
N PHE A 60 6.94 -9.27 10.86
CA PHE A 60 5.53 -9.51 11.15
C PHE A 60 5.31 -10.96 11.55
N ALA A 61 4.27 -11.21 12.35
CA ALA A 61 3.88 -12.56 12.71
C ALA A 61 3.16 -13.29 11.56
N GLU A 62 2.77 -12.57 10.53
CA GLU A 62 2.09 -13.13 9.35
C GLU A 62 2.78 -12.67 8.08
N GLU A 63 2.46 -13.32 6.96
CA GLU A 63 3.03 -12.93 5.67
C GLU A 63 2.56 -11.54 5.26
N VAL A 64 3.52 -10.68 4.92
CA VAL A 64 3.25 -9.35 4.38
C VAL A 64 3.83 -9.29 2.97
N ARG A 65 2.98 -8.91 2.02
CA ARG A 65 3.31 -8.82 0.61
C ARG A 65 3.35 -7.37 0.18
N GLN A 66 3.94 -7.11 -0.97
CA GLN A 66 3.97 -5.75 -1.52
C GLN A 66 3.41 -5.70 -2.92
N LEU A 67 2.75 -4.60 -3.21
CA LEU A 67 2.31 -4.23 -4.55
C LEU A 67 2.95 -2.89 -4.86
N LEU A 68 3.55 -2.77 -6.04
CA LEU A 68 4.17 -1.52 -6.46
C LEU A 68 3.20 -0.71 -7.30
N TYR A 69 3.18 0.60 -7.10
CA TYR A 69 2.37 1.52 -7.87
C TYR A 69 3.20 2.73 -8.28
N GLY A 70 3.10 3.10 -9.56
CA GLY A 70 3.80 4.26 -10.10
C GLY A 70 5.00 3.87 -10.95
N THR A 71 5.70 4.89 -11.45
CA THR A 71 6.86 4.72 -12.31
C THR A 71 7.95 5.71 -11.92
N GLY A 72 9.20 5.35 -12.23
CA GLY A 72 10.33 6.25 -12.02
C GLY A 72 10.47 6.69 -10.56
N ARG A 73 10.43 8.01 -10.36
CA ARG A 73 10.61 8.58 -9.01
C ARG A 73 9.33 8.62 -8.19
N THR A 74 8.22 8.15 -8.74
CA THR A 74 6.92 8.17 -8.07
C THR A 74 6.42 6.77 -7.73
N ILE A 75 7.34 5.83 -7.51
CA ILE A 75 6.97 4.46 -7.13
C ILE A 75 6.62 4.42 -5.65
N PHE A 76 5.42 3.91 -5.36
CA PHE A 76 4.97 3.64 -4.00
C PHE A 76 4.90 2.14 -3.75
N ARG A 77 5.14 1.76 -2.51
CA ARG A 77 5.02 0.39 -2.04
C ARG A 77 3.78 0.28 -1.17
N LEU A 78 2.88 -0.62 -1.53
CA LEU A 78 1.72 -0.93 -0.73
C LEU A 78 1.99 -2.25 -0.03
N LEU A 79 2.10 -2.22 1.30
CA LEU A 79 2.31 -3.41 2.09
C LEU A 79 0.97 -3.92 2.57
N PHE A 80 0.69 -5.20 2.35
CA PHE A 80 -0.59 -5.77 2.70
C PHE A 80 -0.45 -7.18 3.23
N THR A 81 -1.46 -7.60 3.98
CA THR A 81 -1.59 -8.98 4.43
C THR A 81 -2.94 -9.54 4.01
N ILE A 82 -3.03 -10.85 3.96
CA ILE A 82 -4.26 -11.55 3.58
C ILE A 82 -4.71 -12.36 4.79
N ARG A 83 -5.94 -12.11 5.23
CA ARG A 83 -6.56 -12.88 6.32
C ARG A 83 -7.87 -13.45 5.78
N GLY A 84 -7.91 -14.77 5.58
CA GLY A 84 -9.07 -15.41 4.95
C GLY A 84 -9.27 -14.90 3.53
N ASP A 85 -10.40 -14.26 3.28
CA ASP A 85 -10.74 -13.68 1.98
C ASP A 85 -10.66 -12.15 1.99
N VAL A 86 -9.98 -11.57 2.98
CA VAL A 86 -9.82 -10.12 3.10
C VAL A 86 -8.35 -9.75 2.96
N VAL A 87 -8.10 -8.75 2.12
CA VAL A 87 -6.78 -8.12 1.96
C VAL A 87 -6.79 -6.83 2.75
N TYR A 88 -5.82 -6.66 3.66
CA TYR A 88 -5.67 -5.44 4.45
C TYR A 88 -4.45 -4.68 3.97
N ILE A 89 -4.65 -3.48 3.42
CA ILE A 89 -3.55 -2.59 3.09
C ILE A 89 -3.07 -1.96 4.39
N LEU A 90 -1.85 -2.32 4.80
CA LEU A 90 -1.30 -1.92 6.09
C LEU A 90 -0.57 -0.59 6.01
N LEU A 91 0.20 -0.39 4.95
CA LEU A 91 1.10 0.75 4.80
C LEU A 91 1.21 1.13 3.34
N VAL A 92 1.35 2.44 3.10
CA VAL A 92 1.64 2.99 1.78
C VAL A 92 2.88 3.88 1.94
N ARG A 93 3.97 3.51 1.26
CA ARG A 93 5.26 4.18 1.42
C ARG A 93 5.86 4.48 0.06
N HIS A 94 6.54 5.63 -0.03
CA HIS A 94 7.36 5.92 -1.20
C HIS A 94 8.55 4.96 -1.25
N ALA A 95 8.89 4.47 -2.44
CA ALA A 95 9.95 3.47 -2.58
C ALA A 95 11.33 3.99 -2.16
N SER A 96 11.53 5.32 -2.12
CA SER A 96 12.78 5.91 -1.67
C SER A 96 12.97 5.86 -0.15
N GLN A 97 11.90 5.59 0.61
CA GLN A 97 12.01 5.46 2.05
C GLN A 97 12.70 4.14 2.40
N ALA A 98 13.57 4.18 3.41
CA ALA A 98 14.26 2.98 3.87
C ALA A 98 13.24 1.91 4.31
N PRO A 99 13.59 0.62 4.21
CA PRO A 99 12.71 -0.44 4.73
C PRO A 99 12.37 -0.21 6.19
N LEU A 100 11.17 -0.67 6.57
CA LEU A 100 10.68 -0.53 7.93
C LEU A 100 11.54 -1.32 8.92
N LYS A 101 11.59 -0.82 10.14
CA LYS A 101 12.17 -1.52 11.28
C LYS A 101 11.05 -1.92 12.24
N ALA A 102 11.35 -2.83 13.15
CA ALA A 102 10.34 -3.34 14.08
C ALA A 102 9.63 -2.21 14.86
N GLU A 103 10.37 -1.17 15.24
CA GLU A 103 9.81 -0.05 16.00
C GLU A 103 8.83 0.82 15.19
N ASP A 104 8.83 0.69 13.86
CA ASP A 104 7.96 1.48 12.99
C ASP A 104 6.58 0.85 12.82
N LEU A 105 6.37 -0.36 13.37
CA LEU A 105 5.23 -1.18 13.01
C LEU A 105 4.24 -1.32 14.16
N GLU A 106 2.96 -1.05 13.83
CA GLU A 106 1.82 -1.49 14.63
C GLU A 106 0.85 -2.17 13.69
N LEU A 107 0.64 -3.48 13.90
CA LEU A 107 -0.33 -4.21 13.12
C LEU A 107 -1.73 -4.01 13.69
N PRO A 108 -2.76 -3.92 12.84
CA PRO A 108 -4.14 -3.99 13.32
C PRO A 108 -4.40 -5.36 13.93
N GLU A 109 -5.05 -5.38 15.05
CA GLU A 109 -5.41 -6.62 15.75
C GLU A 109 -6.65 -7.27 15.14
#